data_111e20fbd31c44045fde4d3b7c455463
#
_entry.id   111e20fbd31c44045fde4d3b7c455463
#
_cell.length_a   1.000
_cell.length_b   1.000
_cell.length_c   1.000
_cell.angle_alpha   90.00
_cell.angle_beta   90.00
_cell.angle_gamma   90.00
#
_symmetry.space_group_name_H-M   'P 1'
#
loop_
_entity.id
_entity.type
_entity.pdbx_description
1 polymer ?
#
loop_
_entity_poly.entity_id
_entity_poly.type
_entity_poly.pdbx_seq_one_letter_code
_entity_poly.pdbx_strand_id
1 'polypeptide(L)'
;MNATENSSRWLVTGATGFLGANFTATEDHLTALTRSGHLPAGYDSQVTANLENGQEIRAAVQAAKPDYLLHAAAISSHEEAKSNPQRAFQINEDATRILAQEAQEVGARFIYISTDAVFDGATGNYSETDPTNPFSIYGESKLAGELAAMSETNGLVIRTNFFGWSPTRTRSILEFFVNNLEANINVPGFTDFTVTSLYVRQCAEVIRQLATRTTEQGDSEIWHVASTDALTKYEFGMEVANIFGLNPELIVAQESPRENTQQVSRSRNISLNTTKTQQFLNQAVLPPLKSQREGIIQASKERTLVL
;
A
#
# COMPACT_ATOMS: atom_id res chain seq x y z
N MET A 1 -0.62 4.21 38.08
CA MET A 1 -1.58 4.78 37.12
C MET A 1 -1.63 3.80 35.98
N ASN A 2 -2.78 3.20 35.73
CA ASN A 2 -2.97 2.07 34.83
C ASN A 2 -2.78 2.51 33.37
N ALA A 3 -1.85 1.86 32.66
CA ALA A 3 -1.55 2.06 31.24
C ALA A 3 -2.57 1.38 30.30
N THR A 4 -3.85 1.29 30.68
CA THR A 4 -4.89 0.55 29.94
C THR A 4 -6.01 1.42 29.37
N GLU A 5 -5.86 2.75 29.33
CA GLU A 5 -6.99 3.63 28.96
C GLU A 5 -6.92 4.27 27.56
N ASN A 6 -5.97 3.92 26.68
CA ASN A 6 -5.88 4.63 25.40
C ASN A 6 -5.43 3.76 24.21
N SER A 7 -5.77 2.48 24.15
CA SER A 7 -5.55 1.70 22.91
C SER A 7 -6.68 1.99 21.92
N SER A 8 -6.33 2.47 20.72
CA SER A 8 -7.29 2.77 19.66
C SER A 8 -7.80 1.49 19.00
N ARG A 9 -9.06 1.49 18.59
CA ARG A 9 -9.69 0.37 17.89
C ARG A 9 -9.57 0.58 16.38
N TRP A 10 -8.91 -0.35 15.72
CA TRP A 10 -8.75 -0.33 14.28
C TRP A 10 -9.56 -1.43 13.62
N LEU A 11 -10.32 -1.08 12.59
CA LEU A 11 -10.88 -2.04 11.65
C LEU A 11 -10.03 -2.05 10.38
N VAL A 12 -9.50 -3.21 10.00
CA VAL A 12 -8.59 -3.35 8.86
C VAL A 12 -9.21 -4.26 7.82
N THR A 13 -9.52 -3.74 6.64
CA THR A 13 -9.84 -4.57 5.48
C THR A 13 -8.55 -5.00 4.79
N GLY A 14 -8.55 -6.17 4.16
CA GLY A 14 -7.32 -6.72 3.57
C GLY A 14 -6.30 -7.16 4.62
N ALA A 15 -6.74 -7.53 5.82
CA ALA A 15 -5.91 -7.97 6.95
C ALA A 15 -5.01 -9.17 6.61
N THR A 16 -5.41 -10.06 5.70
CA THR A 16 -4.60 -11.18 5.18
C THR A 16 -3.71 -10.78 3.99
N GLY A 17 -3.82 -9.54 3.52
CA GLY A 17 -3.04 -8.99 2.42
C GLY A 17 -1.65 -8.57 2.85
N PHE A 18 -0.88 -8.03 1.89
CA PHE A 18 0.51 -7.69 2.12
C PHE A 18 0.67 -6.59 3.19
N LEU A 19 -0.02 -5.44 3.05
CA LEU A 19 0.04 -4.37 4.04
C LEU A 19 -0.64 -4.79 5.36
N GLY A 20 -1.86 -5.34 5.30
CA GLY A 20 -2.62 -5.71 6.49
C GLY A 20 -1.88 -6.69 7.40
N ALA A 21 -1.23 -7.72 6.83
CA ALA A 21 -0.44 -8.67 7.61
C ALA A 21 0.83 -8.05 8.25
N ASN A 22 1.31 -6.92 7.73
CA ASN A 22 2.44 -6.17 8.29
C ASN A 22 2.01 -4.98 9.17
N PHE A 23 0.71 -4.76 9.35
CA PHE A 23 0.15 -3.67 10.16
C PHE A 23 0.03 -4.04 11.65
N THR A 24 0.42 -5.22 12.05
CA THR A 24 0.17 -5.85 13.36
C THR A 24 1.13 -5.44 14.49
N ALA A 25 2.20 -4.69 14.21
CA ALA A 25 3.17 -4.25 15.22
C ALA A 25 2.65 -3.01 15.97
N THR A 26 1.69 -3.19 16.88
CA THR A 26 1.06 -2.10 17.65
C THR A 26 0.51 -2.61 18.97
N GLU A 27 0.29 -1.68 19.91
CA GLU A 27 -0.46 -1.92 21.16
C GLU A 27 -1.97 -1.62 21.01
N ASP A 28 -2.39 -1.18 19.82
CA ASP A 28 -3.80 -0.91 19.51
C ASP A 28 -4.60 -2.22 19.39
N HIS A 29 -5.92 -2.13 19.53
CA HIS A 29 -6.81 -3.25 19.31
C HIS A 29 -7.17 -3.39 17.82
N LEU A 30 -6.77 -4.49 17.19
CA LEU A 30 -6.96 -4.74 15.77
C LEU A 30 -8.10 -5.71 15.51
N THR A 31 -9.12 -5.25 14.78
CA THR A 31 -10.21 -6.08 14.23
C THR A 31 -9.98 -6.28 12.73
N ALA A 32 -9.90 -7.53 12.29
CA ALA A 32 -9.81 -7.86 10.87
C ALA A 32 -11.20 -7.88 10.21
N LEU A 33 -11.40 -7.20 9.08
CA LEU A 33 -12.52 -7.46 8.21
C LEU A 33 -12.08 -8.46 7.14
N THR A 34 -12.64 -9.66 7.17
CA THR A 34 -12.27 -10.78 6.30
C THR A 34 -13.48 -11.32 5.53
N ARG A 35 -13.25 -11.93 4.37
CA ARG A 35 -14.31 -12.62 3.62
C ARG A 35 -14.64 -14.00 4.20
N SER A 36 -13.65 -14.69 4.75
CA SER A 36 -13.79 -16.00 5.38
C SER A 36 -13.51 -15.88 6.87
N GLY A 37 -14.32 -16.44 7.73
CA GLY A 37 -14.25 -16.29 9.19
C GLY A 37 -12.98 -16.86 9.86
N HIS A 38 -11.81 -16.61 9.32
CA HIS A 38 -10.53 -17.03 9.90
C HIS A 38 -9.77 -15.78 10.42
N LEU A 39 -9.46 -15.78 11.72
CA LEU A 39 -8.73 -14.69 12.36
C LEU A 39 -7.26 -14.67 11.89
N PRO A 40 -6.80 -13.60 11.22
CA PRO A 40 -5.40 -13.50 10.83
C PRO A 40 -4.48 -13.34 12.05
N ALA A 41 -3.25 -13.84 11.92
CA ALA A 41 -2.25 -13.68 12.97
C ALA A 41 -1.99 -12.19 13.28
N GLY A 42 -1.88 -11.84 14.56
CA GLY A 42 -1.64 -10.49 15.03
C GLY A 42 -2.89 -9.60 15.11
N TYR A 43 -4.07 -10.15 14.87
CA TYR A 43 -5.36 -9.47 15.09
C TYR A 43 -6.05 -10.05 16.33
N ASP A 44 -6.75 -9.18 17.08
CA ASP A 44 -7.42 -9.55 18.32
C ASP A 44 -8.82 -10.12 18.07
N SER A 45 -9.48 -9.64 17.03
CA SER A 45 -10.84 -10.03 16.66
C SER A 45 -11.07 -9.95 15.16
N GLN A 46 -12.22 -10.46 14.70
CA GLN A 46 -12.62 -10.37 13.31
C GLN A 46 -14.11 -10.12 13.15
N VAL A 47 -14.46 -9.47 12.05
CA VAL A 47 -15.81 -9.42 11.48
C VAL A 47 -15.75 -9.91 10.04
N THR A 48 -16.88 -10.46 9.55
CA THR A 48 -16.92 -11.05 8.21
C THR A 48 -17.80 -10.21 7.30
N ALA A 49 -17.29 -9.88 6.11
CA ALA A 49 -18.06 -9.26 5.04
C ALA A 49 -17.44 -9.58 3.66
N ASN A 50 -18.29 -9.81 2.68
CA ASN A 50 -17.92 -9.75 1.27
C ASN A 50 -17.98 -8.30 0.80
N LEU A 51 -16.88 -7.75 0.31
CA LEU A 51 -16.82 -6.36 -0.18
C LEU A 51 -17.67 -6.11 -1.45
N GLU A 52 -18.19 -7.16 -2.08
CA GLU A 52 -19.17 -7.05 -3.15
C GLU A 52 -20.62 -6.91 -2.62
N ASN A 53 -20.83 -7.01 -1.29
CA ASN A 53 -22.12 -6.92 -0.63
C ASN A 53 -22.17 -5.73 0.34
N GLY A 54 -22.82 -4.64 -0.08
CA GLY A 54 -22.90 -3.43 0.73
C GLY A 54 -23.61 -3.61 2.09
N GLN A 55 -24.57 -4.54 2.21
CA GLN A 55 -25.24 -4.80 3.49
C GLN A 55 -24.31 -5.49 4.49
N GLU A 56 -23.48 -6.42 4.02
CA GLU A 56 -22.49 -7.07 4.86
C GLU A 56 -21.40 -6.08 5.32
N ILE A 57 -20.94 -5.18 4.43
CA ILE A 57 -20.01 -4.11 4.79
C ILE A 57 -20.58 -3.25 5.92
N ARG A 58 -21.82 -2.74 5.77
CA ARG A 58 -22.49 -1.91 6.77
C ARG A 58 -22.59 -2.64 8.12
N ALA A 59 -23.06 -3.87 8.11
CA ALA A 59 -23.20 -4.68 9.33
C ALA A 59 -21.85 -4.89 10.03
N ALA A 60 -20.78 -5.14 9.27
CA ALA A 60 -19.45 -5.37 9.82
C ALA A 60 -18.86 -4.11 10.48
N VAL A 61 -18.98 -2.93 9.84
CA VAL A 61 -18.48 -1.68 10.40
C VAL A 61 -19.27 -1.29 11.64
N GLN A 62 -20.62 -1.40 11.59
CA GLN A 62 -21.48 -1.13 12.74
C GLN A 62 -21.23 -2.07 13.92
N ALA A 63 -20.88 -3.33 13.69
CA ALA A 63 -20.50 -4.27 14.74
C ALA A 63 -19.14 -3.96 15.36
N ALA A 64 -18.16 -3.57 14.54
CA ALA A 64 -16.80 -3.28 14.99
C ALA A 64 -16.67 -1.95 15.73
N LYS A 65 -17.44 -0.92 15.35
CA LYS A 65 -17.39 0.46 15.89
C LYS A 65 -15.94 0.93 16.10
N PRO A 66 -15.13 0.98 15.07
CA PRO A 66 -13.72 1.35 15.19
C PRO A 66 -13.55 2.84 15.43
N ASP A 67 -12.37 3.24 15.96
CA ASP A 67 -11.92 4.63 15.98
C ASP A 67 -11.20 4.98 14.65
N TYR A 68 -10.57 3.96 14.02
CA TYR A 68 -9.89 4.07 12.72
C TYR A 68 -10.28 2.92 11.81
N LEU A 69 -10.61 3.22 10.53
CA LEU A 69 -10.87 2.22 9.51
C LEU A 69 -9.80 2.30 8.42
N LEU A 70 -8.87 1.32 8.41
CA LEU A 70 -7.87 1.16 7.36
C LEU A 70 -8.41 0.30 6.22
N HIS A 71 -8.65 0.91 5.07
CA HIS A 71 -9.08 0.20 3.87
C HIS A 71 -7.90 -0.15 2.96
N ALA A 72 -7.33 -1.36 3.15
CA ALA A 72 -6.21 -1.89 2.38
C ALA A 72 -6.61 -3.05 1.44
N ALA A 73 -7.86 -3.51 1.49
CA ALA A 73 -8.36 -4.49 0.53
C ALA A 73 -8.56 -3.86 -0.85
N ALA A 74 -8.11 -4.53 -1.89
CA ALA A 74 -8.27 -4.07 -3.27
C ALA A 74 -8.08 -5.24 -4.27
N ILE A 75 -8.62 -5.11 -5.47
CA ILE A 75 -8.10 -5.79 -6.65
C ILE A 75 -6.82 -5.04 -7.03
N SER A 76 -5.65 -5.61 -6.70
CA SER A 76 -4.35 -4.96 -6.85
C SER A 76 -3.50 -5.51 -8.02
N SER A 77 -3.93 -6.62 -8.63
CA SER A 77 -3.29 -7.16 -9.82
C SER A 77 -3.75 -6.40 -11.06
N HIS A 78 -2.80 -5.85 -11.83
CA HIS A 78 -3.09 -5.21 -13.12
C HIS A 78 -3.77 -6.18 -14.10
N GLU A 79 -3.35 -7.46 -14.09
CA GLU A 79 -3.91 -8.49 -14.95
C GLU A 79 -5.36 -8.84 -14.55
N GLU A 80 -5.63 -9.01 -13.24
CA GLU A 80 -6.99 -9.26 -12.75
C GLU A 80 -7.91 -8.06 -13.05
N ALA A 81 -7.46 -6.83 -12.80
CA ALA A 81 -8.23 -5.64 -13.10
C ALA A 81 -8.55 -5.50 -14.60
N LYS A 82 -7.58 -5.81 -15.47
CA LYS A 82 -7.75 -5.80 -16.93
C LYS A 82 -8.71 -6.90 -17.39
N SER A 83 -8.67 -8.09 -16.80
CA SER A 83 -9.54 -9.21 -17.16
C SER A 83 -10.97 -9.06 -16.66
N ASN A 84 -11.20 -8.34 -15.56
CA ASN A 84 -12.51 -8.07 -15.00
C ASN A 84 -12.63 -6.62 -14.48
N PRO A 85 -12.74 -5.63 -15.40
CA PRO A 85 -12.83 -4.22 -15.03
C PRO A 85 -14.00 -3.92 -14.09
N GLN A 86 -15.18 -4.50 -14.36
CA GLN A 86 -16.36 -4.27 -13.54
C GLN A 86 -16.12 -4.64 -12.07
N ARG A 87 -15.50 -5.78 -11.81
CA ARG A 87 -15.18 -6.22 -10.46
C ARG A 87 -14.10 -5.34 -9.82
N ALA A 88 -13.14 -4.85 -10.63
CA ALA A 88 -12.12 -3.92 -10.12
C ALA A 88 -12.76 -2.62 -9.60
N PHE A 89 -13.70 -2.02 -10.33
CA PHE A 89 -14.44 -0.84 -9.85
C PHE A 89 -15.36 -1.18 -8.67
N GLN A 90 -16.06 -2.30 -8.70
CA GLN A 90 -16.93 -2.73 -7.60
C GLN A 90 -16.18 -2.84 -6.26
N ILE A 91 -14.95 -3.39 -6.28
CA ILE A 91 -14.14 -3.55 -5.05
C ILE A 91 -13.36 -2.28 -4.72
N ASN A 92 -12.75 -1.62 -5.71
CA ASN A 92 -11.86 -0.50 -5.46
C ASN A 92 -12.59 0.85 -5.32
N GLU A 93 -13.80 0.99 -5.86
CA GLU A 93 -14.62 2.20 -5.79
C GLU A 93 -15.88 2.00 -4.95
N ASP A 94 -16.83 1.10 -5.38
CA ASP A 94 -18.14 1.00 -4.72
C ASP A 94 -18.02 0.56 -3.25
N ALA A 95 -17.20 -0.47 -2.98
CA ALA A 95 -16.96 -0.90 -1.60
C ALA A 95 -16.25 0.18 -0.78
N THR A 96 -15.31 0.93 -1.38
CA THR A 96 -14.64 2.07 -0.73
C THR A 96 -15.65 3.14 -0.33
N ARG A 97 -16.59 3.48 -1.22
CA ARG A 97 -17.65 4.43 -0.95
C ARG A 97 -18.48 4.03 0.26
N ILE A 98 -18.93 2.76 0.30
CA ILE A 98 -19.75 2.24 1.40
C ILE A 98 -18.95 2.23 2.71
N LEU A 99 -17.70 1.79 2.69
CA LEU A 99 -16.84 1.80 3.88
C LEU A 99 -16.59 3.20 4.41
N ALA A 100 -16.40 4.19 3.53
CA ALA A 100 -16.21 5.58 3.90
C ALA A 100 -17.48 6.18 4.52
N GLN A 101 -18.67 5.91 3.94
CA GLN A 101 -19.96 6.29 4.51
C GLN A 101 -20.16 5.73 5.91
N GLU A 102 -19.94 4.44 6.07
CA GLU A 102 -20.11 3.78 7.38
C GLU A 102 -19.06 4.25 8.40
N ALA A 103 -17.83 4.54 7.98
CA ALA A 103 -16.83 5.13 8.86
C ALA A 103 -17.30 6.50 9.38
N GLN A 104 -17.85 7.34 8.51
CA GLN A 104 -18.43 8.63 8.88
C GLN A 104 -19.60 8.46 9.87
N GLU A 105 -20.51 7.51 9.63
CA GLU A 105 -21.66 7.23 10.48
C GLU A 105 -21.29 6.76 11.89
N VAL A 106 -20.20 5.99 12.03
CA VAL A 106 -19.72 5.52 13.35
C VAL A 106 -18.72 6.45 14.00
N GLY A 107 -18.35 7.56 13.34
CA GLY A 107 -17.35 8.52 13.81
C GLY A 107 -15.91 8.00 13.73
N ALA A 108 -15.63 7.03 12.86
CA ALA A 108 -14.30 6.50 12.64
C ALA A 108 -13.53 7.33 11.61
N ARG A 109 -12.25 7.53 11.86
CA ARG A 109 -11.36 8.10 10.83
C ARG A 109 -11.09 7.09 9.74
N PHE A 110 -11.39 7.45 8.49
CA PHE A 110 -11.20 6.59 7.32
C PHE A 110 -9.83 6.79 6.70
N ILE A 111 -9.11 5.70 6.43
CA ILE A 111 -7.79 5.70 5.77
C ILE A 111 -7.85 4.79 4.54
N TYR A 112 -7.75 5.38 3.36
CA TYR A 112 -7.76 4.67 2.09
C TYR A 112 -6.35 4.46 1.55
N ILE A 113 -5.96 3.21 1.29
CA ILE A 113 -4.68 2.89 0.67
C ILE A 113 -4.83 2.93 -0.85
N SER A 114 -4.21 3.93 -1.46
CA SER A 114 -4.10 4.13 -2.91
C SER A 114 -2.71 3.73 -3.42
N THR A 115 -2.35 4.16 -4.62
CA THR A 115 -1.18 3.70 -5.38
C THR A 115 -0.54 4.85 -6.16
N ASP A 116 0.74 4.71 -6.49
CA ASP A 116 1.46 5.53 -7.47
C ASP A 116 0.93 5.35 -8.91
N ALA A 117 0.23 4.23 -9.20
CA ALA A 117 -0.35 3.94 -10.52
C ALA A 117 -1.52 4.86 -10.91
N VAL A 118 -1.91 5.82 -10.06
CA VAL A 118 -2.84 6.90 -10.42
C VAL A 118 -2.21 7.95 -11.36
N PHE A 119 -0.90 7.92 -11.51
CA PHE A 119 -0.13 8.80 -12.40
C PHE A 119 0.22 8.11 -13.73
N ASP A 120 0.47 8.91 -14.77
CA ASP A 120 0.77 8.41 -16.12
C ASP A 120 2.22 7.96 -16.32
N GLY A 121 3.09 8.25 -15.37
CA GLY A 121 4.51 7.89 -15.45
C GLY A 121 5.33 8.71 -16.47
N ALA A 122 4.85 9.87 -16.90
CA ALA A 122 5.52 10.70 -17.89
C ALA A 122 6.69 11.52 -17.31
N THR A 123 6.57 12.01 -16.08
CA THR A 123 7.54 12.93 -15.47
C THR A 123 8.26 12.36 -14.24
N GLY A 124 7.57 11.57 -13.42
CA GLY A 124 8.08 11.13 -12.12
C GLY A 124 8.09 12.24 -11.07
N ASN A 125 8.50 11.87 -9.85
CA ASN A 125 8.55 12.77 -8.69
C ASN A 125 7.25 13.55 -8.47
N TYR A 126 6.12 12.88 -8.68
CA TYR A 126 4.79 13.46 -8.55
C TYR A 126 4.50 13.91 -7.13
N SER A 127 3.99 15.13 -6.98
CA SER A 127 3.46 15.66 -5.72
C SER A 127 1.99 15.28 -5.54
N GLU A 128 1.45 15.48 -4.35
CA GLU A 128 0.04 15.21 -4.04
C GLU A 128 -0.95 16.06 -4.85
N THR A 129 -0.49 17.21 -5.35
CA THR A 129 -1.29 18.18 -6.13
C THR A 129 -1.14 18.02 -7.64
N ASP A 130 -0.24 17.17 -8.10
CA ASP A 130 -0.08 16.93 -9.54
C ASP A 130 -1.31 16.21 -10.12
N PRO A 131 -1.68 16.51 -11.37
CA PRO A 131 -2.83 15.90 -12.01
C PRO A 131 -2.63 14.40 -12.16
N THR A 132 -3.64 13.63 -11.77
CA THR A 132 -3.68 12.18 -11.97
C THR A 132 -4.12 11.85 -13.39
N ASN A 133 -3.50 10.84 -14.01
CA ASN A 133 -3.85 10.34 -15.35
C ASN A 133 -3.44 8.86 -15.46
N PRO A 134 -4.17 7.94 -14.81
CA PRO A 134 -3.81 6.53 -14.78
C PRO A 134 -3.80 5.91 -16.18
N PHE A 135 -2.83 5.01 -16.43
CA PHE A 135 -2.68 4.32 -17.71
C PHE A 135 -3.24 2.89 -17.71
N SER A 136 -3.86 2.46 -16.61
CA SER A 136 -4.37 1.09 -16.46
C SER A 136 -5.70 1.06 -15.72
N ILE A 137 -6.53 0.04 -15.99
CA ILE A 137 -7.79 -0.20 -15.26
C ILE A 137 -7.58 -0.27 -13.75
N TYR A 138 -6.47 -0.86 -13.30
CA TYR A 138 -6.10 -0.85 -11.89
C TYR A 138 -5.96 0.58 -11.37
N GLY A 139 -5.15 1.41 -12.02
CA GLY A 139 -4.96 2.81 -11.63
C GLY A 139 -6.26 3.62 -11.68
N GLU A 140 -7.06 3.44 -12.74
CA GLU A 140 -8.37 4.10 -12.89
C GLU A 140 -9.32 3.73 -11.76
N SER A 141 -9.45 2.44 -11.43
CA SER A 141 -10.32 1.97 -10.34
C SER A 141 -9.83 2.43 -8.96
N LYS A 142 -8.50 2.53 -8.74
CA LYS A 142 -7.93 3.08 -7.50
C LYS A 142 -8.17 4.57 -7.37
N LEU A 143 -8.05 5.33 -8.48
CA LEU A 143 -8.38 6.76 -8.51
C LEU A 143 -9.87 7.00 -8.24
N ALA A 144 -10.76 6.19 -8.82
CA ALA A 144 -12.19 6.26 -8.52
C ALA A 144 -12.46 6.01 -7.02
N GLY A 145 -11.73 5.09 -6.39
CA GLY A 145 -11.76 4.86 -4.95
C GLY A 145 -11.26 6.06 -4.12
N GLU A 146 -10.21 6.77 -4.56
CA GLU A 146 -9.78 8.03 -3.91
C GLU A 146 -10.92 9.06 -3.90
N LEU A 147 -11.53 9.28 -5.07
CA LEU A 147 -12.64 10.23 -5.21
C LEU A 147 -13.85 9.82 -4.36
N ALA A 148 -14.18 8.52 -4.31
CA ALA A 148 -15.21 7.99 -3.44
C ALA A 148 -14.91 8.22 -1.95
N ALA A 149 -13.70 7.93 -1.50
CA ALA A 149 -13.28 8.17 -0.13
C ALA A 149 -13.39 9.65 0.26
N MET A 150 -12.87 10.53 -0.60
CA MET A 150 -12.84 11.99 -0.37
C MET A 150 -14.22 12.64 -0.41
N SER A 151 -15.17 12.08 -1.14
CA SER A 151 -16.55 12.62 -1.22
C SER A 151 -17.42 12.26 -0.02
N GLU A 152 -17.10 11.17 0.69
CA GLU A 152 -17.94 10.64 1.77
C GLU A 152 -17.41 10.94 3.18
N THR A 153 -16.14 11.31 3.30
CA THR A 153 -15.52 11.52 4.61
C THR A 153 -14.29 12.44 4.54
N ASN A 154 -13.93 13.06 5.65
CA ASN A 154 -12.69 13.83 5.82
C ASN A 154 -11.50 12.90 6.13
N GLY A 155 -11.40 11.77 5.42
CA GLY A 155 -10.40 10.76 5.63
C GLY A 155 -9.05 11.06 5.00
N LEU A 156 -8.13 10.12 5.17
CA LEU A 156 -6.80 10.14 4.56
C LEU A 156 -6.76 9.26 3.32
N VAL A 157 -6.22 9.77 2.24
CA VAL A 157 -5.83 8.99 1.06
C VAL A 157 -4.31 8.85 1.06
N ILE A 158 -3.83 7.62 1.10
CA ILE A 158 -2.39 7.31 1.13
C ILE A 158 -1.99 6.72 -0.22
N ARG A 159 -1.31 7.49 -1.06
CA ARG A 159 -0.67 6.97 -2.27
C ARG A 159 0.68 6.39 -1.90
N THR A 160 0.90 5.14 -2.24
CA THR A 160 2.09 4.41 -1.82
C THR A 160 2.49 3.33 -2.83
N ASN A 161 3.73 2.91 -2.72
CA ASN A 161 4.27 1.69 -3.30
C ASN A 161 5.17 1.06 -2.23
N PHE A 162 5.05 -0.24 -2.01
CA PHE A 162 5.81 -0.89 -0.94
C PHE A 162 6.31 -2.28 -1.32
N PHE A 163 7.42 -2.66 -0.68
CA PHE A 163 8.02 -3.98 -0.77
C PHE A 163 8.28 -4.57 0.62
N GLY A 164 8.61 -5.84 0.67
CA GLY A 164 8.95 -6.55 1.92
C GLY A 164 8.53 -8.02 1.85
N TRP A 165 8.31 -8.63 3.00
CA TRP A 165 7.86 -10.01 3.10
C TRP A 165 6.34 -10.09 3.18
N SER A 166 5.72 -10.68 2.15
CA SER A 166 4.28 -10.96 2.12
C SER A 166 3.97 -12.29 2.84
N PRO A 167 2.72 -12.52 3.27
CA PRO A 167 2.34 -13.78 3.90
C PRO A 167 2.62 -15.02 3.03
N THR A 168 2.48 -14.89 1.72
CA THR A 168 2.72 -15.97 0.74
C THR A 168 4.14 -16.03 0.21
N ARG A 169 4.99 -15.06 0.55
CA ARG A 169 6.37 -14.92 0.05
C ARG A 169 6.52 -14.83 -1.47
N THR A 170 5.48 -14.32 -2.17
CA THR A 170 5.46 -14.30 -3.65
C THR A 170 4.88 -13.01 -4.24
N ARG A 171 4.55 -12.00 -3.42
CA ARG A 171 3.77 -10.84 -3.90
C ARG A 171 4.57 -9.56 -4.09
N SER A 172 5.80 -9.48 -3.59
CA SER A 172 6.59 -8.25 -3.68
C SER A 172 7.75 -8.36 -4.65
N ILE A 173 8.23 -7.21 -5.12
CA ILE A 173 9.42 -7.13 -5.97
C ILE A 173 10.67 -7.66 -5.24
N LEU A 174 10.77 -7.51 -3.92
CA LEU A 174 11.84 -8.10 -3.12
C LEU A 174 11.83 -9.62 -3.22
N GLU A 175 10.66 -10.24 -2.99
CA GLU A 175 10.48 -11.68 -3.05
C GLU A 175 10.70 -12.24 -4.45
N PHE A 176 10.28 -11.49 -5.48
CA PHE A 176 10.56 -11.84 -6.87
C PHE A 176 12.06 -11.99 -7.13
N PHE A 177 12.87 -10.99 -6.76
CA PHE A 177 14.31 -11.08 -6.95
C PHE A 177 14.94 -12.15 -6.06
N VAL A 178 14.67 -12.16 -4.76
CA VAL A 178 15.26 -13.13 -3.83
C VAL A 178 14.97 -14.57 -4.26
N ASN A 179 13.69 -14.90 -4.51
CA ASN A 179 13.30 -16.28 -4.82
C ASN A 179 13.92 -16.79 -6.14
N ASN A 180 13.93 -15.95 -7.18
CA ASN A 180 14.48 -16.36 -8.48
C ASN A 180 16.01 -16.42 -8.47
N LEU A 181 16.69 -15.45 -7.86
CA LEU A 181 18.15 -15.45 -7.79
C LEU A 181 18.69 -16.61 -6.96
N GLU A 182 18.02 -17.00 -5.87
CA GLU A 182 18.35 -18.19 -5.11
C GLU A 182 18.15 -19.49 -5.89
N ALA A 183 17.13 -19.50 -6.75
CA ALA A 183 16.89 -20.62 -7.65
C ALA A 183 17.82 -20.64 -8.89
N ASN A 184 18.79 -19.69 -8.98
CA ASN A 184 19.66 -19.49 -10.13
C ASN A 184 18.90 -19.28 -11.45
N ILE A 185 17.78 -18.55 -11.41
CA ILE A 185 16.94 -18.22 -12.57
C ILE A 185 17.26 -16.80 -13.02
N ASN A 186 17.49 -16.63 -14.33
CA ASN A 186 17.63 -15.31 -14.94
C ASN A 186 16.30 -14.54 -14.86
N VAL A 187 16.38 -13.28 -14.45
CA VAL A 187 15.21 -12.40 -14.30
C VAL A 187 15.38 -11.08 -15.02
N PRO A 188 14.30 -10.49 -15.57
CA PRO A 188 14.36 -9.16 -16.15
C PRO A 188 14.52 -8.09 -15.07
N GLY A 189 15.47 -7.17 -15.28
CA GLY A 189 15.59 -5.92 -14.57
C GLY A 189 15.20 -4.77 -15.48
N PHE A 190 14.03 -4.14 -15.28
CA PHE A 190 13.58 -3.06 -16.15
C PHE A 190 14.32 -1.77 -15.84
N THR A 191 15.00 -1.22 -16.87
CA THR A 191 15.81 0.00 -16.77
C THR A 191 15.01 1.28 -16.98
N ASP A 192 13.79 1.17 -17.49
CA ASP A 192 12.87 2.25 -17.84
C ASP A 192 11.66 2.36 -16.90
N PHE A 193 11.59 1.57 -15.81
CA PHE A 193 10.49 1.58 -14.87
C PHE A 193 10.98 1.97 -13.48
N THR A 194 10.70 3.22 -13.09
CA THR A 194 11.17 3.84 -11.84
C THR A 194 10.05 4.00 -10.81
N VAL A 195 10.33 3.61 -9.57
CA VAL A 195 9.40 3.66 -8.44
C VAL A 195 10.10 4.17 -7.16
N THR A 196 9.30 4.62 -6.21
CA THR A 196 9.71 4.96 -4.83
C THR A 196 9.09 3.97 -3.85
N SER A 197 9.55 2.73 -3.86
CA SER A 197 8.99 1.69 -2.99
C SER A 197 9.52 1.78 -1.56
N LEU A 198 8.63 1.78 -0.57
CA LEU A 198 8.97 1.82 0.85
C LEU A 198 8.89 0.42 1.47
N TYR A 199 9.72 0.14 2.48
CA TYR A 199 9.60 -1.11 3.22
C TYR A 199 8.25 -1.17 3.96
N VAL A 200 7.50 -2.24 3.76
CA VAL A 200 6.08 -2.35 4.17
C VAL A 200 5.83 -2.08 5.66
N ARG A 201 6.73 -2.49 6.55
CA ARG A 201 6.57 -2.21 7.99
C ARG A 201 6.74 -0.74 8.32
N GLN A 202 7.67 -0.04 7.65
CA GLN A 202 7.78 1.41 7.79
C GLN A 202 6.56 2.10 7.17
N CYS A 203 6.07 1.63 6.03
CA CYS A 203 4.83 2.13 5.43
C CYS A 203 3.66 2.03 6.43
N ALA A 204 3.45 0.87 7.06
CA ALA A 204 2.43 0.65 8.08
C ALA A 204 2.57 1.62 9.27
N GLU A 205 3.80 1.82 9.77
CA GLU A 205 4.07 2.73 10.88
C GLU A 205 3.76 4.18 10.52
N VAL A 206 4.22 4.66 9.36
CA VAL A 206 3.96 6.05 8.91
C VAL A 206 2.46 6.28 8.69
N ILE A 207 1.73 5.31 8.12
CA ILE A 207 0.27 5.38 7.97
C ILE A 207 -0.40 5.56 9.33
N ARG A 208 0.02 4.80 10.34
CA ARG A 208 -0.51 4.92 11.71
C ARG A 208 -0.23 6.30 12.32
N GLN A 209 1.00 6.81 12.16
CA GLN A 209 1.36 8.13 12.65
C GLN A 209 0.55 9.24 11.97
N LEU A 210 0.34 9.17 10.67
CA LEU A 210 -0.53 10.10 9.95
C LEU A 210 -1.96 10.02 10.45
N ALA A 211 -2.52 8.82 10.59
CA ALA A 211 -3.89 8.62 11.03
C ALA A 211 -4.15 9.16 12.46
N THR A 212 -3.19 9.03 13.37
CA THR A 212 -3.38 9.39 14.78
C THR A 212 -2.95 10.82 15.13
N ARG A 213 -2.13 11.48 14.29
CA ARG A 213 -1.53 12.79 14.61
C ARG A 213 -1.95 13.93 13.69
N THR A 214 -2.49 13.66 12.51
CA THR A 214 -3.10 14.72 11.70
C THR A 214 -4.50 15.01 12.22
N THR A 215 -4.89 16.28 12.22
CA THR A 215 -6.17 16.71 12.80
C THR A 215 -7.35 16.27 11.93
N GLU A 216 -8.46 15.88 12.56
CA GLU A 216 -9.73 15.58 11.90
C GLU A 216 -10.46 16.84 11.38
N GLN A 217 -9.93 18.03 11.67
CA GLN A 217 -10.53 19.31 11.29
C GLN A 217 -9.97 19.78 9.95
N GLY A 218 -10.67 19.46 8.88
CA GLY A 218 -10.31 19.91 7.55
C GLY A 218 -10.93 19.05 6.46
N ASP A 219 -10.57 19.36 5.22
CA ASP A 219 -10.91 18.57 4.04
C ASP A 219 -10.10 17.25 4.03
N SER A 220 -10.55 16.29 3.24
CA SER A 220 -9.81 15.05 2.98
C SER A 220 -8.38 15.34 2.51
N GLU A 221 -7.41 14.60 3.03
CA GLU A 221 -6.00 14.84 2.73
C GLU A 221 -5.37 13.68 1.97
N ILE A 222 -4.61 14.03 0.92
CA ILE A 222 -3.76 13.08 0.19
C ILE A 222 -2.34 13.17 0.73
N TRP A 223 -1.72 12.00 0.96
CA TRP A 223 -0.35 11.86 1.40
C TRP A 223 0.41 10.85 0.53
N HIS A 224 1.65 11.18 0.18
CA HIS A 224 2.57 10.24 -0.45
C HIS A 224 3.44 9.58 0.61
N VAL A 225 3.25 8.28 0.83
CA VAL A 225 4.05 7.48 1.77
C VAL A 225 4.91 6.50 0.98
N ALA A 226 6.13 6.91 0.68
CA ALA A 226 7.06 6.19 -0.18
C ALA A 226 8.51 6.38 0.30
N SER A 227 9.48 5.73 -0.35
CA SER A 227 10.91 5.90 -0.03
C SER A 227 11.44 7.30 -0.38
N THR A 228 12.60 7.65 0.18
CA THR A 228 13.25 8.94 -0.09
C THR A 228 14.01 8.99 -1.41
N ASP A 229 14.20 7.84 -2.04
CA ASP A 229 14.91 7.65 -3.30
C ASP A 229 14.03 6.94 -4.32
N ALA A 230 14.33 7.15 -5.60
CA ALA A 230 13.66 6.50 -6.71
C ALA A 230 14.66 5.58 -7.41
N LEU A 231 14.31 4.30 -7.57
CA LEU A 231 15.12 3.31 -8.27
C LEU A 231 14.33 2.71 -9.42
N THR A 232 15.03 2.39 -10.49
CA THR A 232 14.51 1.49 -11.52
C THR A 232 14.37 0.07 -10.95
N LYS A 233 13.53 -0.76 -11.55
CA LYS A 233 13.43 -2.17 -11.12
C LYS A 233 14.74 -2.93 -11.27
N TYR A 234 15.58 -2.53 -12.25
CA TYR A 234 16.94 -3.07 -12.41
C TYR A 234 17.84 -2.69 -11.21
N GLU A 235 17.91 -1.39 -10.88
CA GLU A 235 18.72 -0.91 -9.75
C GLU A 235 18.25 -1.53 -8.42
N PHE A 236 16.93 -1.63 -8.21
CA PHE A 236 16.37 -2.31 -7.04
C PHE A 236 16.83 -3.78 -6.96
N GLY A 237 16.77 -4.51 -8.08
CA GLY A 237 17.24 -5.90 -8.15
C GLY A 237 18.73 -6.03 -7.85
N MET A 238 19.56 -5.12 -8.36
CA MET A 238 21.01 -5.09 -8.09
C MET A 238 21.29 -4.84 -6.59
N GLU A 239 20.54 -3.93 -5.93
CA GLU A 239 20.64 -3.72 -4.48
C GLU A 239 20.23 -4.98 -3.69
N VAL A 240 19.14 -5.66 -4.11
CA VAL A 240 18.74 -6.94 -3.51
C VAL A 240 19.85 -7.98 -3.64
N ALA A 241 20.39 -8.19 -4.84
CA ALA A 241 21.46 -9.15 -5.07
C ALA A 241 22.68 -8.88 -4.19
N ASN A 242 23.11 -7.61 -4.13
CA ASN A 242 24.25 -7.18 -3.32
C ASN A 242 24.03 -7.41 -1.80
N ILE A 243 22.87 -7.01 -1.27
CA ILE A 243 22.58 -7.08 0.18
C ILE A 243 22.36 -8.53 0.64
N PHE A 244 21.73 -9.36 -0.20
CA PHE A 244 21.46 -10.77 0.11
C PHE A 244 22.62 -11.72 -0.26
N GLY A 245 23.70 -11.20 -0.90
CA GLY A 245 24.83 -12.01 -1.35
C GLY A 245 24.48 -12.98 -2.49
N LEU A 246 23.56 -12.56 -3.37
CA LEU A 246 23.08 -13.34 -4.52
C LEU A 246 23.82 -12.94 -5.78
N ASN A 247 23.77 -13.79 -6.85
CA ASN A 247 24.47 -13.52 -8.08
C ASN A 247 23.78 -12.42 -8.92
N PRO A 248 24.34 -11.20 -9.06
CA PRO A 248 23.75 -10.11 -9.82
C PRO A 248 23.76 -10.33 -11.34
N GLU A 249 24.60 -11.24 -11.87
CA GLU A 249 24.67 -11.55 -13.32
C GLU A 249 23.38 -12.21 -13.83
N LEU A 250 22.56 -12.75 -12.94
CA LEU A 250 21.26 -13.31 -13.28
C LEU A 250 20.20 -12.23 -13.56
N ILE A 251 20.49 -10.96 -13.25
CA ILE A 251 19.57 -9.84 -13.51
C ILE A 251 19.87 -9.24 -14.88
N VAL A 252 19.02 -9.53 -15.85
CA VAL A 252 19.19 -9.09 -17.24
C VAL A 252 18.58 -7.70 -17.41
N ALA A 253 19.44 -6.71 -17.66
CA ALA A 253 19.00 -5.34 -17.93
C ALA A 253 18.21 -5.29 -19.26
N GLN A 254 16.97 -4.80 -19.22
CA GLN A 254 16.13 -4.64 -20.41
C GLN A 254 15.07 -3.56 -20.21
N GLU A 255 14.48 -3.07 -21.30
CA GLU A 255 13.30 -2.21 -21.24
C GLU A 255 12.06 -3.03 -20.90
N SER A 256 11.08 -2.41 -20.22
CA SER A 256 9.80 -3.03 -19.91
C SER A 256 9.02 -3.36 -21.20
N PRO A 257 8.26 -4.47 -21.25
CA PRO A 257 7.48 -4.83 -22.43
C PRO A 257 6.53 -3.70 -22.83
N ARG A 258 6.51 -3.36 -24.13
CA ARG A 258 5.58 -2.40 -24.70
C ARG A 258 4.30 -3.15 -25.05
N GLU A 259 3.19 -2.82 -24.40
CA GLU A 259 1.90 -3.26 -24.93
C GLU A 259 1.66 -2.61 -26.30
N ASN A 260 1.22 -3.41 -27.30
CA ASN A 260 0.90 -3.00 -28.67
C ASN A 260 -0.36 -2.11 -28.74
N THR A 261 -0.46 -1.08 -27.91
CA THR A 261 -1.47 -0.06 -28.05
C THR A 261 -0.83 1.19 -28.64
N GLN A 262 -1.51 1.86 -29.55
CA GLN A 262 -1.09 3.10 -30.22
C GLN A 262 -0.75 4.26 -29.27
N GLN A 263 -0.65 4.01 -27.99
CA GLN A 263 -0.22 4.97 -26.99
C GLN A 263 1.29 4.88 -26.78
N VAL A 264 1.90 6.01 -27.02
CA VAL A 264 3.30 6.37 -26.87
C VAL A 264 4.03 5.53 -25.82
N SER A 265 5.11 4.88 -26.24
CA SER A 265 6.18 4.38 -25.35
C SER A 265 6.64 5.50 -24.40
N ARG A 266 6.17 5.50 -23.17
CA ARG A 266 6.58 6.46 -22.15
C ARG A 266 7.47 5.77 -21.15
N SER A 267 8.55 6.43 -20.78
CA SER A 267 9.27 6.12 -19.55
C SER A 267 8.25 6.00 -18.42
N ARG A 268 8.25 4.89 -17.72
CA ARG A 268 7.31 4.65 -16.63
C ARG A 268 7.94 5.11 -15.32
N ASN A 269 8.08 6.40 -15.17
CA ASN A 269 8.55 6.96 -13.92
C ASN A 269 7.35 7.42 -13.07
N ILE A 270 6.87 6.53 -12.21
CA ILE A 270 5.76 6.80 -11.28
C ILE A 270 6.25 7.13 -9.87
N SER A 271 7.50 7.60 -9.75
CA SER A 271 8.05 7.98 -8.45
C SER A 271 7.25 9.11 -7.81
N LEU A 272 7.09 9.03 -6.49
CA LEU A 272 6.32 9.97 -5.67
C LEU A 272 7.26 10.95 -4.96
N ASN A 273 6.88 12.22 -4.91
CA ASN A 273 7.51 13.21 -4.04
C ASN A 273 6.99 13.02 -2.60
N THR A 274 7.90 12.87 -1.66
CA THR A 274 7.57 12.60 -0.26
C THR A 274 7.84 13.78 0.67
N THR A 275 8.06 14.98 0.12
CA THR A 275 8.44 16.17 0.89
C THR A 275 7.42 16.51 1.98
N LYS A 276 6.11 16.45 1.68
CA LYS A 276 5.03 16.68 2.64
C LYS A 276 5.13 15.71 3.83
N THR A 277 5.27 14.44 3.57
CA THR A 277 5.38 13.40 4.60
C THR A 277 6.66 13.55 5.43
N GLN A 278 7.81 13.84 4.79
CA GLN A 278 9.07 14.09 5.50
C GLN A 278 8.98 15.30 6.42
N GLN A 279 8.36 16.39 5.97
CA GLN A 279 8.14 17.58 6.80
C GLN A 279 7.28 17.27 8.02
N PHE A 280 6.18 16.51 7.84
CA PHE A 280 5.33 16.06 8.94
C PHE A 280 6.12 15.22 9.96
N LEU A 281 6.88 14.21 9.50
CA LEU A 281 7.68 13.36 10.38
C LEU A 281 8.71 14.17 11.17
N ASN A 282 9.40 15.12 10.52
CA ASN A 282 10.35 15.99 11.18
C ASN A 282 9.70 16.88 12.25
N GLN A 283 8.55 17.49 11.95
CA GLN A 283 7.83 18.34 12.90
C GLN A 283 7.29 17.53 14.09
N ALA A 284 6.86 16.29 13.87
CA ALA A 284 6.39 15.39 14.90
C ALA A 284 7.51 14.70 15.69
N VAL A 285 8.78 14.94 15.33
CA VAL A 285 9.96 14.29 15.92
C VAL A 285 9.88 12.77 15.82
N LEU A 286 9.46 12.29 14.64
CA LEU A 286 9.32 10.87 14.32
C LEU A 286 10.49 10.40 13.43
N PRO A 287 10.77 9.08 13.38
CA PRO A 287 11.78 8.54 12.48
C PRO A 287 11.51 8.95 11.02
N PRO A 288 12.54 9.41 10.28
CA PRO A 288 12.39 9.83 8.89
C PRO A 288 12.04 8.64 7.97
N LEU A 289 11.48 8.96 6.79
CA LEU A 289 11.36 7.98 5.72
C LEU A 289 12.75 7.45 5.34
N LYS A 290 12.82 6.17 5.04
CA LYS A 290 14.05 5.47 4.62
C LYS A 290 14.15 5.39 3.10
N SER A 291 15.37 5.20 2.62
CA SER A 291 15.64 4.80 1.24
C SER A 291 15.22 3.34 1.00
N GLN A 292 15.08 2.97 -0.27
CA GLN A 292 14.82 1.57 -0.66
C GLN A 292 15.94 0.66 -0.16
N ARG A 293 17.21 1.09 -0.28
CA ARG A 293 18.37 0.33 0.20
C ARG A 293 18.30 0.05 1.69
N GLU A 294 17.96 1.01 2.53
CA GLU A 294 17.79 0.83 3.98
C GLU A 294 16.67 -0.17 4.29
N GLY A 295 15.56 -0.11 3.53
CA GLY A 295 14.45 -1.05 3.64
C GLY A 295 14.87 -2.48 3.25
N ILE A 296 15.67 -2.65 2.20
CA ILE A 296 16.21 -3.96 1.77
C ILE A 296 17.13 -4.54 2.86
N ILE A 297 18.00 -3.71 3.47
CA ILE A 297 18.85 -4.13 4.60
C ILE A 297 17.98 -4.59 5.78
N GLN A 298 16.90 -3.89 6.09
CA GLN A 298 15.99 -4.30 7.16
C GLN A 298 15.31 -5.63 6.84
N ALA A 299 14.83 -5.81 5.62
CA ALA A 299 14.22 -7.06 5.16
C ALA A 299 15.19 -8.24 5.22
N SER A 300 16.48 -8.04 4.90
CA SER A 300 17.49 -9.11 4.97
C SER A 300 17.73 -9.58 6.41
N LYS A 301 17.76 -8.67 7.39
CA LYS A 301 17.89 -9.00 8.81
C LYS A 301 16.69 -9.78 9.34
N GLU A 302 15.48 -9.39 8.94
CA GLU A 302 14.25 -10.07 9.35
C GLU A 302 14.13 -11.47 8.78
N ARG A 303 14.67 -11.73 7.60
CA ARG A 303 14.72 -13.08 7.03
C ARG A 303 15.47 -14.05 7.92
N THR A 304 16.60 -13.61 8.47
CA THR A 304 17.48 -14.44 9.33
C THR A 304 16.80 -14.82 10.66
N LEU A 305 15.79 -14.05 11.10
CA LEU A 305 15.06 -14.31 12.35
C LEU A 305 13.89 -15.30 12.17
N VAL A 306 13.51 -15.62 10.93
CA VAL A 306 12.36 -16.48 10.59
C VAL A 306 12.79 -17.87 10.07
N LEU A 307 14.10 -18.06 9.80
CA LEU A 307 14.75 -19.35 9.51
C LEU A 307 15.33 -19.97 10.78
#